data_dfab17f2ce999f65b4309e8fb435034b
#
_entry.id   dfab17f2ce999f65b4309e8fb435034b
#
_cell.length_a   1.000
_cell.length_b   1.000
_cell.length_c   1.000
_cell.angle_alpha   90.00
_cell.angle_beta   90.00
_cell.angle_gamma   90.00
#
_symmetry.space_group_name_H-M   'P 1'
#
loop_
_entity.id
_entity.type
_entity.pdbx_description
1 polymer ?
#
loop_
_entity_poly.entity_id
_entity_poly.type
_entity_poly.pdbx_seq_one_letter_code
_entity_poly.pdbx_strand_id
1 'polypeptide(L)'
;IGGEDGVGKSALLDKAMQMVKGYQMIGLYAACYREESEFFLRPWSDIFWEVEQRADYPVLRESMSEEKWEQLEHFFKGKVMEENGKSGALNYQVMEQAVIDMFRKILEHNKVVLFFDDIQWMDQTSLQLLNRLLLTFGTHKILLMCTFNQEKDADVMESLNNIVKKGWLHVINLFPFNEKETNEILCKFLPELSEDQKKRQNVYRMTEGNAFFLMESI
;
A
#
# COMPACT_ATOMS: atom_id res chain seq x y z
N ILE A 1 2.28 -9.15 2.10
CA ILE A 1 2.31 -10.10 0.99
C ILE A 1 3.73 -10.10 0.45
N GLY A 2 4.51 -11.17 0.71
CA GLY A 2 5.88 -11.35 0.25
C GLY A 2 5.96 -12.26 -0.98
N GLY A 3 7.04 -12.15 -1.75
CA GLY A 3 7.33 -13.04 -2.87
C GLY A 3 8.29 -12.41 -3.86
N GLU A 4 8.77 -13.21 -4.81
CA GLU A 4 9.62 -12.75 -5.91
C GLU A 4 8.90 -11.80 -6.86
N ASP A 5 9.67 -11.15 -7.75
CA ASP A 5 9.07 -10.27 -8.75
C ASP A 5 8.24 -11.08 -9.76
N GLY A 6 7.09 -10.54 -10.14
CA GLY A 6 6.19 -11.14 -11.11
C GLY A 6 5.27 -12.26 -10.60
N VAL A 7 5.34 -12.66 -9.31
CA VAL A 7 4.49 -13.74 -8.76
C VAL A 7 3.03 -13.34 -8.52
N GLY A 8 2.66 -12.06 -8.72
CA GLY A 8 1.28 -11.58 -8.61
C GLY A 8 0.95 -10.87 -7.31
N LYS A 9 1.94 -10.33 -6.56
CA LYS A 9 1.73 -9.58 -5.31
C LYS A 9 0.75 -8.42 -5.48
N SER A 10 1.02 -7.52 -6.44
CA SER A 10 0.16 -6.35 -6.72
C SER A 10 -1.23 -6.76 -7.20
N ALA A 11 -1.34 -7.82 -8.00
CA ALA A 11 -2.63 -8.34 -8.44
C ALA A 11 -3.48 -8.86 -7.26
N LEU A 12 -2.86 -9.50 -6.28
CA LEU A 12 -3.54 -9.91 -5.05
C LEU A 12 -3.95 -8.71 -4.20
N LEU A 13 -3.09 -7.69 -4.11
CA LEU A 13 -3.38 -6.44 -3.40
C LEU A 13 -4.57 -5.72 -4.06
N ASP A 14 -4.60 -5.61 -5.38
CA ASP A 14 -5.71 -5.03 -6.14
C ASP A 14 -7.01 -5.79 -5.91
N LYS A 15 -6.95 -7.11 -5.87
CA LYS A 15 -8.13 -7.94 -5.57
C LYS A 15 -8.66 -7.68 -4.18
N ALA A 16 -7.79 -7.58 -3.18
CA ALA A 16 -8.16 -7.23 -1.82
C ALA A 16 -8.80 -5.83 -1.76
N MET A 17 -8.25 -4.86 -2.47
CA MET A 17 -8.78 -3.49 -2.55
C MET A 17 -10.20 -3.47 -3.16
N GLN A 18 -10.45 -4.27 -4.21
CA GLN A 18 -11.80 -4.41 -4.77
C GLN A 18 -12.79 -4.99 -3.75
N MET A 19 -12.36 -5.96 -2.93
CA MET A 19 -13.19 -6.57 -1.90
C MET A 19 -13.55 -5.58 -0.79
N VAL A 20 -12.64 -4.70 -0.38
CA VAL A 20 -12.87 -3.71 0.68
C VAL A 20 -14.06 -2.81 0.35
N LYS A 21 -14.28 -2.46 -0.92
CA LYS A 21 -15.44 -1.68 -1.37
C LYS A 21 -16.78 -2.35 -1.03
N GLY A 22 -16.83 -3.68 -1.02
CA GLY A 22 -18.02 -4.45 -0.65
C GLY A 22 -18.31 -4.51 0.86
N TYR A 23 -17.32 -4.21 1.70
CA TYR A 23 -17.42 -4.30 3.17
C TYR A 23 -17.67 -2.96 3.87
N GLN A 24 -18.01 -1.91 3.14
CA GLN A 24 -18.22 -0.55 3.69
C GLN A 24 -17.01 -0.04 4.49
N MET A 25 -15.82 -0.42 4.08
CA MET A 25 -14.56 0.09 4.62
C MET A 25 -13.95 1.10 3.65
N ILE A 26 -13.12 1.97 4.17
CA ILE A 26 -12.34 2.91 3.37
C ILE A 26 -11.04 2.21 2.99
N GLY A 27 -10.82 2.00 1.69
CA GLY A 27 -9.52 1.61 1.15
C GLY A 27 -8.78 2.86 0.71
N LEU A 28 -7.54 3.03 1.16
CA LEU A 28 -6.62 4.09 0.73
C LEU A 28 -5.35 3.41 0.20
N TYR A 29 -4.91 3.80 -0.99
CA TYR A 29 -3.82 3.14 -1.70
C TYR A 29 -2.68 4.10 -2.03
N ALA A 30 -1.46 3.60 -1.92
CA ALA A 30 -0.28 4.24 -2.46
C ALA A 30 0.71 3.18 -2.97
N ALA A 31 1.34 3.46 -4.10
CA ALA A 31 2.48 2.70 -4.59
C ALA A 31 3.79 3.36 -4.15
N CYS A 32 4.78 2.54 -3.81
CA CYS A 32 6.11 3.02 -3.48
C CYS A 32 7.05 2.68 -4.65
N TYR A 33 7.77 3.68 -5.16
CA TYR A 33 8.66 3.51 -6.29
C TYR A 33 10.11 3.72 -5.87
N ARG A 34 11.02 2.93 -6.45
CA ARG A 34 12.44 3.00 -6.15
C ARG A 34 13.01 4.40 -6.42
N GLU A 35 12.58 5.02 -7.51
CA GLU A 35 13.00 6.35 -7.93
C GLU A 35 12.51 7.45 -7.01
N GLU A 36 11.45 7.17 -6.25
CA GLU A 36 10.82 8.11 -5.31
C GLU A 36 11.19 7.84 -3.84
N SER A 37 12.03 6.84 -3.56
CA SER A 37 12.40 6.43 -2.19
C SER A 37 13.14 7.50 -1.37
N GLU A 38 13.69 8.52 -2.04
CA GLU A 38 14.32 9.68 -1.40
C GLU A 38 13.35 10.87 -1.22
N PHE A 39 12.16 10.82 -1.83
CA PHE A 39 11.17 11.89 -1.71
C PHE A 39 10.38 11.76 -0.42
N PHE A 40 10.51 12.78 0.39
CA PHE A 40 9.90 12.87 1.71
C PHE A 40 8.37 12.72 1.66
N LEU A 41 7.84 11.75 2.38
CA LEU A 41 6.40 11.48 2.55
C LEU A 41 5.62 11.27 1.22
N ARG A 42 6.29 10.84 0.15
CA ARG A 42 5.66 10.69 -1.16
C ARG A 42 4.45 9.74 -1.15
N PRO A 43 4.49 8.53 -0.54
CA PRO A 43 3.32 7.65 -0.48
C PRO A 43 2.16 8.25 0.33
N TRP A 44 2.46 9.07 1.33
CA TRP A 44 1.43 9.76 2.09
C TRP A 44 0.73 10.88 1.33
N SER A 45 1.41 11.48 0.35
CA SER A 45 0.77 12.43 -0.57
C SER A 45 -0.33 11.76 -1.39
N ASP A 46 -0.12 10.53 -1.85
CA ASP A 46 -1.15 9.76 -2.55
C ASP A 46 -2.31 9.39 -1.63
N ILE A 47 -2.02 8.95 -0.40
CA ILE A 47 -3.05 8.69 0.63
C ILE A 47 -3.87 9.96 0.91
N PHE A 48 -3.22 11.12 1.05
CA PHE A 48 -3.91 12.39 1.30
C PHE A 48 -4.79 12.78 0.11
N TRP A 49 -4.29 12.62 -1.13
CA TRP A 49 -5.07 12.85 -2.34
C TRP A 49 -6.32 11.96 -2.40
N GLU A 50 -6.20 10.68 -2.07
CA GLU A 50 -7.36 9.77 -2.01
C GLU A 50 -8.39 10.19 -0.95
N VAL A 51 -7.94 10.67 0.20
CA VAL A 51 -8.83 11.23 1.23
C VAL A 51 -9.61 12.42 0.68
N GLU A 52 -8.97 13.29 -0.11
CA GLU A 52 -9.62 14.46 -0.72
C GLU A 52 -10.68 14.10 -1.77
N GLN A 53 -10.54 12.98 -2.48
CA GLN A 53 -11.53 12.52 -3.46
C GLN A 53 -12.80 11.94 -2.83
N ARG A 54 -12.83 11.79 -1.52
CA ARG A 54 -13.98 11.20 -0.83
C ARG A 54 -15.17 12.16 -0.77
N ALA A 55 -16.38 11.60 -0.86
CA ALA A 55 -17.61 12.39 -0.76
C ALA A 55 -17.80 13.10 0.59
N ASP A 56 -17.25 12.53 1.67
CA ASP A 56 -17.30 13.09 3.02
C ASP A 56 -16.15 14.05 3.34
N TYR A 57 -15.26 14.31 2.39
CA TYR A 57 -14.13 15.21 2.55
C TYR A 57 -14.49 16.62 3.06
N PRO A 58 -15.53 17.30 2.56
CA PRO A 58 -15.90 18.62 3.08
C PRO A 58 -16.21 18.61 4.58
N VAL A 59 -16.93 17.57 5.05
CA VAL A 59 -17.26 17.40 6.47
C VAL A 59 -16.00 17.11 7.29
N LEU A 60 -15.11 16.27 6.76
CA LEU A 60 -13.82 16.00 7.38
C LEU A 60 -12.99 17.29 7.52
N ARG A 61 -12.91 18.07 6.44
CA ARG A 61 -12.19 19.35 6.39
C ARG A 61 -12.70 20.33 7.45
N GLU A 62 -14.04 20.50 7.57
CA GLU A 62 -14.68 21.39 8.53
C GLU A 62 -14.52 20.89 10.00
N SER A 63 -14.34 19.59 10.20
CA SER A 63 -14.18 19.00 11.54
C SER A 63 -12.78 19.21 12.14
N MET A 64 -11.82 19.70 11.35
CA MET A 64 -10.46 19.97 11.76
C MET A 64 -10.20 21.47 11.88
N SER A 65 -9.25 21.87 12.75
CA SER A 65 -8.83 23.28 12.81
C SER A 65 -8.10 23.69 11.52
N GLU A 66 -8.27 24.95 11.12
CA GLU A 66 -7.62 25.52 9.93
C GLU A 66 -6.11 25.31 9.95
N GLU A 67 -5.48 25.60 11.10
CA GLU A 67 -4.03 25.46 11.28
C GLU A 67 -3.52 24.04 10.97
N LYS A 68 -4.21 23.00 11.44
CA LYS A 68 -3.83 21.60 11.18
C LYS A 68 -4.03 21.23 9.72
N TRP A 69 -5.10 21.75 9.12
CA TRP A 69 -5.38 21.49 7.73
C TRP A 69 -4.36 22.14 6.80
N GLU A 70 -3.99 23.38 7.05
CA GLU A 70 -2.93 24.08 6.34
C GLU A 70 -1.60 23.33 6.42
N GLN A 71 -1.26 22.72 7.55
CA GLN A 71 -0.08 21.88 7.68
C GLN A 71 -0.16 20.65 6.74
N LEU A 72 -1.30 19.95 6.68
CA LEU A 72 -1.49 18.83 5.76
C LEU A 72 -1.33 19.25 4.31
N GLU A 73 -1.99 20.33 3.89
CA GLU A 73 -1.88 20.85 2.52
C GLU A 73 -0.45 21.28 2.18
N HIS A 74 0.23 21.93 3.13
CA HIS A 74 1.61 22.36 2.92
C HIS A 74 2.54 21.16 2.68
N PHE A 75 2.44 20.11 3.51
CA PHE A 75 3.28 18.92 3.38
C PHE A 75 2.96 18.08 2.14
N PHE A 76 1.67 17.87 1.86
CA PHE A 76 1.28 16.90 0.84
C PHE A 76 0.98 17.51 -0.53
N LYS A 77 0.71 18.83 -0.60
CA LYS A 77 0.48 19.52 -1.87
C LYS A 77 1.60 20.48 -2.27
N GLY A 78 2.63 20.61 -1.45
CA GLY A 78 3.73 21.56 -1.73
C GLY A 78 3.28 23.01 -1.79
N LYS A 79 2.15 23.36 -1.15
CA LYS A 79 1.73 24.76 -1.06
C LYS A 79 2.76 25.53 -0.25
N VAL A 80 3.54 26.35 -0.94
CA VAL A 80 4.43 27.30 -0.29
C VAL A 80 3.56 28.26 0.52
N MET A 81 3.77 28.33 1.83
CA MET A 81 3.19 29.42 2.59
C MET A 81 3.81 30.73 2.09
N GLU A 82 3.10 31.42 1.21
CA GLU A 82 3.35 32.84 1.00
C GLU A 82 2.90 33.56 2.25
N GLU A 83 3.84 33.84 3.18
CA GLU A 83 3.59 34.96 4.07
C GLU A 83 4.83 35.43 4.86
N ASN A 84 5.05 36.71 4.74
CA ASN A 84 5.66 37.61 5.75
C ASN A 84 7.02 37.23 6.37
N GLY A 85 7.94 36.65 5.57
CA GLY A 85 9.36 36.62 5.95
C GLY A 85 9.70 35.73 7.16
N LYS A 86 8.75 34.97 7.69
CA LYS A 86 8.98 33.89 8.62
C LYS A 86 8.77 32.57 7.86
N SER A 87 9.85 32.04 7.33
CA SER A 87 9.92 30.63 6.96
C SER A 87 9.50 29.83 8.18
N GLY A 88 8.23 29.43 8.25
CA GLY A 88 7.75 28.51 9.27
C GLY A 88 8.55 27.22 9.07
N ALA A 89 9.48 26.93 9.99
CA ALA A 89 10.20 25.68 9.94
C ALA A 89 9.17 24.57 9.88
N LEU A 90 9.21 23.81 8.78
CA LEU A 90 8.40 22.60 8.60
C LEU A 90 8.53 21.74 9.85
N ASN A 91 7.51 21.73 10.68
CA ASN A 91 7.53 21.00 11.92
C ASN A 91 6.91 19.62 11.70
N TYR A 92 7.73 18.61 11.45
CA TYR A 92 7.30 17.23 11.28
C TYR A 92 6.34 16.77 12.39
N GLN A 93 6.57 17.16 13.64
CA GLN A 93 5.71 16.77 14.76
C GLN A 93 4.28 17.33 14.64
N VAL A 94 4.16 18.57 14.15
CA VAL A 94 2.85 19.20 13.92
C VAL A 94 2.12 18.50 12.78
N MET A 95 2.82 18.18 11.68
CA MET A 95 2.27 17.42 10.57
C MET A 95 1.87 16.01 11.00
N GLU A 96 2.75 15.28 11.71
CA GLU A 96 2.43 13.95 12.25
C GLU A 96 1.15 13.99 13.08
N GLN A 97 1.02 14.97 13.97
CA GLN A 97 -0.17 15.13 14.80
C GLN A 97 -1.41 15.46 13.95
N ALA A 98 -1.27 16.28 12.92
CA ALA A 98 -2.38 16.61 12.02
C ALA A 98 -2.86 15.36 11.25
N VAL A 99 -1.93 14.51 10.77
CA VAL A 99 -2.28 13.21 10.15
C VAL A 99 -3.01 12.30 11.14
N ILE A 100 -2.52 12.17 12.37
CA ILE A 100 -3.16 11.37 13.42
C ILE A 100 -4.58 11.89 13.70
N ASP A 101 -4.77 13.19 13.77
CA ASP A 101 -6.08 13.79 14.03
C ASP A 101 -7.03 13.62 12.85
N MET A 102 -6.55 13.72 11.60
CA MET A 102 -7.30 13.40 10.40
C MET A 102 -7.80 11.94 10.43
N PHE A 103 -6.91 11.00 10.68
CA PHE A 103 -7.31 9.60 10.78
C PHE A 103 -8.24 9.33 11.95
N ARG A 104 -8.07 10.02 13.09
CA ARG A 104 -9.01 9.91 14.22
C ARG A 104 -10.41 10.29 13.80
N LYS A 105 -10.57 11.37 13.03
CA LYS A 105 -11.87 11.81 12.51
C LYS A 105 -12.46 10.80 11.52
N ILE A 106 -11.68 10.30 10.60
CA ILE A 106 -12.12 9.25 9.65
C ILE A 106 -12.60 8.00 10.42
N LEU A 107 -11.86 7.59 11.45
CA LEU A 107 -12.11 6.39 12.22
C LEU A 107 -13.24 6.51 13.26
N GLU A 108 -13.82 7.70 13.47
CA GLU A 108 -15.01 7.86 14.32
C GLU A 108 -16.17 6.99 13.78
N HIS A 109 -16.33 6.93 12.47
CA HIS A 109 -17.46 6.26 11.82
C HIS A 109 -17.06 5.15 10.83
N ASN A 110 -15.77 4.98 10.53
CA ASN A 110 -15.30 4.08 9.48
C ASN A 110 -14.22 3.14 10.00
N LYS A 111 -14.00 2.06 9.26
CA LYS A 111 -12.78 1.24 9.30
C LYS A 111 -11.94 1.55 8.07
N VAL A 112 -10.64 1.58 8.21
CA VAL A 112 -9.70 1.93 7.12
C VAL A 112 -8.82 0.73 6.80
N VAL A 113 -8.60 0.49 5.53
CA VAL A 113 -7.56 -0.40 5.03
C VAL A 113 -6.55 0.45 4.27
N LEU A 114 -5.31 0.47 4.73
CA LEU A 114 -4.19 1.09 4.05
C LEU A 114 -3.53 0.06 3.16
N PHE A 115 -3.36 0.38 1.88
CA PHE A 115 -2.69 -0.45 0.90
C PHE A 115 -1.41 0.24 0.47
N PHE A 116 -0.26 -0.41 0.67
CA PHE A 116 1.02 0.05 0.16
C PHE A 116 1.63 -1.04 -0.74
N ASP A 117 1.78 -0.72 -2.01
CA ASP A 117 2.46 -1.62 -2.94
C ASP A 117 3.96 -1.34 -2.91
N ASP A 118 4.78 -2.40 -2.87
CA ASP A 118 6.24 -2.35 -2.83
C ASP A 118 6.81 -1.50 -1.67
N ILE A 119 6.32 -1.74 -0.44
CA ILE A 119 6.66 -0.97 0.77
C ILE A 119 8.18 -0.89 1.05
N GLN A 120 9.00 -1.79 0.48
CA GLN A 120 10.46 -1.73 0.57
C GLN A 120 11.07 -0.46 -0.03
N TRP A 121 10.33 0.28 -0.84
CA TRP A 121 10.74 1.55 -1.43
C TRP A 121 10.20 2.77 -0.70
N MET A 122 9.46 2.56 0.40
CA MET A 122 8.95 3.65 1.22
C MET A 122 10.09 4.35 1.96
N ASP A 123 10.10 5.68 1.94
CA ASP A 123 11.09 6.46 2.68
C ASP A 123 10.96 6.26 4.20
N GLN A 124 12.07 6.46 4.92
CA GLN A 124 12.15 6.21 6.36
C GLN A 124 11.14 7.03 7.18
N THR A 125 10.85 8.25 6.75
CA THR A 125 9.90 9.13 7.45
C THR A 125 8.47 8.65 7.26
N SER A 126 8.14 8.20 6.06
CA SER A 126 6.85 7.56 5.77
C SER A 126 6.64 6.30 6.59
N LEU A 127 7.66 5.45 6.75
CA LEU A 127 7.61 4.27 7.60
C LEU A 127 7.43 4.62 9.08
N GLN A 128 8.08 5.68 9.57
CA GLN A 128 7.89 6.16 10.94
C GLN A 128 6.46 6.65 11.18
N LEU A 129 5.91 7.42 10.25
CA LEU A 129 4.52 7.90 10.31
C LEU A 129 3.53 6.72 10.30
N LEU A 130 3.74 5.73 9.43
CA LEU A 130 2.95 4.51 9.38
C LEU A 130 2.97 3.75 10.71
N ASN A 131 4.16 3.53 11.27
CA ASN A 131 4.33 2.91 12.58
C ASN A 131 3.56 3.68 13.66
N ARG A 132 3.70 5.01 13.68
CA ARG A 132 3.03 5.88 14.65
C ARG A 132 1.51 5.76 14.55
N LEU A 133 0.98 5.76 13.33
CA LEU A 133 -0.46 5.60 13.06
C LEU A 133 -0.97 4.24 13.56
N LEU A 134 -0.30 3.15 13.19
CA LEU A 134 -0.68 1.79 13.59
C LEU A 134 -0.61 1.60 15.12
N LEU A 135 0.42 2.17 15.77
CA LEU A 135 0.55 2.12 17.23
C LEU A 135 -0.52 2.94 17.94
N THR A 136 -0.99 4.03 17.34
CA THR A 136 -2.00 4.91 17.92
C THR A 136 -3.39 4.27 17.87
N PHE A 137 -3.78 3.68 16.75
CA PHE A 137 -5.15 3.19 16.54
C PHE A 137 -5.27 1.67 16.70
N GLY A 138 -4.18 0.93 16.62
CA GLY A 138 -4.18 -0.53 16.74
C GLY A 138 -4.89 -1.24 15.59
N THR A 139 -5.11 -2.54 15.76
CA THR A 139 -5.68 -3.41 14.72
C THR A 139 -7.20 -3.40 14.63
N HIS A 140 -7.88 -2.70 15.51
CA HIS A 140 -9.35 -2.74 15.57
C HIS A 140 -10.04 -1.86 14.52
N LYS A 141 -9.35 -0.80 14.07
CA LYS A 141 -9.91 0.19 13.14
C LYS A 141 -9.10 0.36 11.86
N ILE A 142 -7.80 0.04 11.88
CA ILE A 142 -6.91 0.11 10.73
C ILE A 142 -6.35 -1.28 10.44
N LEU A 143 -6.47 -1.70 9.18
CA LEU A 143 -5.75 -2.83 8.61
C LEU A 143 -4.70 -2.29 7.64
N LEU A 144 -3.46 -2.75 7.78
CA LEU A 144 -2.41 -2.54 6.79
C LEU A 144 -2.31 -3.78 5.89
N MET A 145 -2.37 -3.57 4.59
CA MET A 145 -2.01 -4.57 3.59
C MET A 145 -0.88 -4.01 2.72
N CYS A 146 0.24 -4.69 2.66
CA CYS A 146 1.36 -4.25 1.84
C CYS A 146 2.00 -5.41 1.10
N THR A 147 2.62 -5.09 -0.03
CA THR A 147 3.48 -6.01 -0.75
C THR A 147 4.94 -5.66 -0.50
N PHE A 148 5.81 -6.65 -0.61
CA PHE A 148 7.25 -6.45 -0.53
C PHE A 148 8.00 -7.57 -1.28
N ASN A 149 9.20 -7.26 -1.76
CA ASN A 149 10.09 -8.25 -2.34
C ASN A 149 10.82 -9.00 -1.22
N GLN A 150 10.80 -10.33 -1.27
CA GLN A 150 11.35 -11.21 -0.24
C GLN A 150 12.86 -11.02 -0.02
N GLU A 151 13.61 -10.61 -1.04
CA GLU A 151 15.05 -10.32 -0.91
C GLU A 151 15.34 -9.08 -0.05
N LYS A 152 14.36 -8.20 0.16
CA LYS A 152 14.46 -6.95 0.94
C LYS A 152 13.68 -6.99 2.25
N ASP A 153 13.28 -8.17 2.66
CA ASP A 153 12.44 -8.43 3.82
C ASP A 153 13.03 -7.85 5.12
N ALA A 154 14.33 -7.99 5.32
CA ALA A 154 14.99 -7.63 6.58
C ALA A 154 14.82 -6.14 6.94
N ASP A 155 15.00 -5.23 6.00
CA ASP A 155 14.95 -3.79 6.23
C ASP A 155 13.50 -3.34 6.55
N VAL A 156 12.53 -3.89 5.82
CA VAL A 156 11.10 -3.62 6.05
C VAL A 156 10.68 -4.16 7.42
N MET A 157 11.07 -5.40 7.75
CA MET A 157 10.73 -6.03 9.02
C MET A 157 11.37 -5.30 10.20
N GLU A 158 12.60 -4.78 10.06
CA GLU A 158 13.23 -3.96 11.08
C GLU A 158 12.46 -2.66 11.29
N SER A 159 12.06 -2.00 10.21
CA SER A 159 11.26 -0.76 10.26
C SER A 159 9.89 -0.97 10.90
N LEU A 160 9.28 -2.13 10.72
CA LEU A 160 8.00 -2.52 11.32
C LEU A 160 8.16 -3.32 12.62
N ASN A 161 9.35 -3.39 13.20
CA ASN A 161 9.68 -4.26 14.34
C ASN A 161 8.73 -4.09 15.54
N ASN A 162 8.24 -2.87 15.80
CA ASN A 162 7.28 -2.64 16.89
C ASN A 162 5.92 -3.33 16.64
N ILE A 163 5.52 -3.42 15.37
CA ILE A 163 4.28 -4.11 14.96
C ILE A 163 4.49 -5.62 15.01
N VAL A 164 5.65 -6.09 14.54
CA VAL A 164 6.07 -7.50 14.61
C VAL A 164 6.08 -7.99 16.06
N LYS A 165 6.71 -7.24 16.97
CA LYS A 165 6.79 -7.59 18.41
C LYS A 165 5.43 -7.68 19.10
N LYS A 166 4.43 -6.97 18.59
CA LYS A 166 3.05 -7.06 19.09
C LYS A 166 2.26 -8.25 18.52
N GLY A 167 2.85 -9.00 17.60
CA GLY A 167 2.16 -10.11 16.92
C GLY A 167 1.02 -9.65 15.99
N TRP A 168 1.07 -8.43 15.51
CA TRP A 168 0.04 -7.85 14.63
C TRP A 168 0.33 -8.04 13.15
N LEU A 169 1.51 -8.61 12.82
CA LEU A 169 1.92 -8.85 11.44
C LEU A 169 1.71 -10.32 11.06
N HIS A 170 1.04 -10.53 9.93
CA HIS A 170 0.93 -11.84 9.28
C HIS A 170 1.55 -11.74 7.89
N VAL A 171 2.50 -12.61 7.60
CA VAL A 171 3.15 -12.69 6.29
C VAL A 171 2.48 -13.77 5.46
N ILE A 172 2.07 -13.40 4.24
CA ILE A 172 1.56 -14.31 3.22
C ILE A 172 2.61 -14.35 2.12
N ASN A 173 3.27 -15.48 1.93
CA ASN A 173 4.26 -15.66 0.87
C ASN A 173 3.59 -16.22 -0.37
N LEU A 174 3.80 -15.54 -1.49
CA LEU A 174 3.43 -16.02 -2.83
C LEU A 174 4.64 -16.69 -3.47
N PHE A 175 4.37 -17.80 -4.13
CA PHE A 175 5.34 -18.55 -4.90
C PHE A 175 4.90 -18.65 -6.35
N PRO A 176 5.81 -18.87 -7.30
CA PRO A 176 5.45 -19.20 -8.67
C PRO A 176 4.48 -20.38 -8.72
N PHE A 177 3.61 -20.41 -9.70
CA PHE A 177 2.68 -21.52 -9.92
C PHE A 177 3.47 -22.82 -10.22
N ASN A 178 3.05 -23.92 -9.63
CA ASN A 178 3.57 -25.22 -10.00
C ASN A 178 3.05 -25.64 -11.41
N GLU A 179 3.59 -26.72 -11.96
CA GLU A 179 3.23 -27.20 -13.31
C GLU A 179 1.71 -27.50 -13.43
N LYS A 180 1.09 -28.03 -12.38
CA LYS A 180 -0.35 -28.33 -12.37
C LYS A 180 -1.17 -27.05 -12.41
N GLU A 181 -0.86 -26.09 -11.55
CA GLU A 181 -1.54 -24.79 -11.50
C GLU A 181 -1.37 -24.01 -12.81
N THR A 182 -0.15 -24.03 -13.37
CA THR A 182 0.13 -23.44 -14.69
C THR A 182 -0.73 -24.09 -15.78
N ASN A 183 -0.84 -25.42 -15.79
CA ASN A 183 -1.69 -26.14 -16.75
C ASN A 183 -3.17 -25.77 -16.59
N GLU A 184 -3.66 -25.65 -15.37
CA GLU A 184 -5.05 -25.23 -15.10
C GLU A 184 -5.34 -23.84 -15.64
N ILE A 185 -4.39 -22.90 -15.45
CA ILE A 185 -4.47 -21.53 -15.98
C ILE A 185 -4.48 -21.55 -17.50
N LEU A 186 -3.51 -22.24 -18.13
CA LEU A 186 -3.41 -22.34 -19.58
C LEU A 186 -4.68 -22.93 -20.21
N CYS A 187 -5.21 -24.03 -19.67
CA CYS A 187 -6.46 -24.63 -20.19
C CYS A 187 -7.66 -23.70 -20.04
N LYS A 188 -7.68 -22.85 -19.02
CA LYS A 188 -8.76 -21.89 -18.79
C LYS A 188 -8.73 -20.71 -19.77
N PHE A 189 -7.55 -20.18 -20.06
CA PHE A 189 -7.39 -19.00 -20.91
C PHE A 189 -7.16 -19.34 -22.39
N LEU A 190 -6.57 -20.52 -22.67
CA LEU A 190 -6.31 -21.06 -24.01
C LEU A 190 -6.85 -22.48 -24.12
N PRO A 191 -8.18 -22.66 -24.30
CA PRO A 191 -8.82 -23.97 -24.38
C PRO A 191 -8.21 -24.90 -25.46
N GLU A 192 -7.67 -24.33 -26.54
CA GLU A 192 -6.95 -25.04 -27.60
C GLU A 192 -5.70 -25.77 -27.13
N LEU A 193 -5.10 -25.35 -26.02
CA LEU A 193 -3.95 -26.04 -25.41
C LEU A 193 -4.37 -27.22 -24.53
N SER A 194 -5.66 -27.45 -24.30
CA SER A 194 -6.14 -28.50 -23.39
C SER A 194 -5.67 -29.90 -23.83
N GLU A 195 -5.53 -30.14 -25.14
CA GLU A 195 -5.09 -31.41 -25.70
C GLU A 195 -3.58 -31.46 -25.99
N ASP A 196 -2.88 -30.31 -25.96
CA ASP A 196 -1.45 -30.24 -26.29
C ASP A 196 -0.56 -30.14 -25.03
N GLN A 197 -0.34 -31.29 -24.39
CA GLN A 197 0.49 -31.38 -23.19
C GLN A 197 1.92 -30.89 -23.44
N LYS A 198 2.50 -31.12 -24.65
CA LYS A 198 3.89 -30.69 -24.91
C LYS A 198 4.02 -29.18 -24.93
N LYS A 199 3.05 -28.49 -25.53
CA LYS A 199 3.06 -27.01 -25.52
C LYS A 199 2.91 -26.47 -24.10
N ARG A 200 1.99 -27.00 -23.29
CA ARG A 200 1.85 -26.59 -21.88
C ARG A 200 3.13 -26.77 -21.08
N GLN A 201 3.82 -27.92 -21.24
CA GLN A 201 5.10 -28.15 -20.58
C GLN A 201 6.18 -27.17 -21.05
N ASN A 202 6.21 -26.81 -22.33
CA ASN A 202 7.16 -25.82 -22.82
C ASN A 202 6.87 -24.44 -22.21
N VAL A 203 5.61 -24.02 -22.14
CA VAL A 203 5.24 -22.76 -21.48
C VAL A 203 5.68 -22.77 -20.02
N TYR A 204 5.42 -23.84 -19.29
CA TYR A 204 5.85 -23.96 -17.89
C TYR A 204 7.38 -23.83 -17.75
N ARG A 205 8.16 -24.51 -18.61
CA ARG A 205 9.63 -24.41 -18.59
C ARG A 205 10.15 -23.01 -18.92
N MET A 206 9.48 -22.28 -19.79
CA MET A 206 9.86 -20.92 -20.17
C MET A 206 9.51 -19.88 -19.08
N THR A 207 8.42 -20.09 -18.40
CA THR A 207 7.89 -19.15 -17.41
C THR A 207 8.26 -19.52 -15.98
N GLU A 208 8.68 -20.77 -15.74
CA GLU A 208 8.91 -21.35 -14.41
C GLU A 208 7.73 -21.14 -13.45
N GLY A 209 6.53 -20.97 -14.01
CA GLY A 209 5.30 -20.67 -13.26
C GLY A 209 5.19 -19.24 -12.76
N ASN A 210 6.10 -18.34 -13.14
CA ASN A 210 5.99 -16.93 -12.79
C ASN A 210 4.75 -16.32 -13.46
N ALA A 211 3.87 -15.73 -12.64
CA ALA A 211 2.56 -15.24 -13.07
C ALA A 211 2.68 -14.18 -14.18
N PHE A 212 3.65 -13.26 -14.09
CA PHE A 212 3.86 -12.22 -15.08
C PHE A 212 4.24 -12.82 -16.44
N PHE A 213 5.26 -13.67 -16.49
CA PHE A 213 5.67 -14.32 -17.74
C PHE A 213 4.60 -15.26 -18.30
N LEU A 214 3.83 -15.89 -17.43
CA LEU A 214 2.73 -16.73 -17.86
C LEU A 214 1.63 -15.91 -18.56
N MET A 215 1.26 -14.75 -18.00
CA MET A 215 0.26 -13.86 -18.61
C MET A 215 0.73 -13.22 -19.91
N GLU A 216 2.03 -12.92 -20.04
CA GLU A 216 2.64 -12.45 -21.29
C GLU A 216 2.68 -13.55 -22.40
N SER A 217 2.57 -14.82 -22.01
CA SER A 217 2.60 -15.98 -22.93
C SER A 217 1.19 -16.40 -23.43
N ILE A 218 0.14 -15.82 -22.85
CA ILE A 218 -1.27 -16.06 -23.20
C ILE A 218 -1.76 -15.01 -24.17
#